data_daa1ade5af850d697fe28d6477caf8ba
#
_entry.id   daa1ade5af850d697fe28d6477caf8ba
#
_cell.length_a   1.000
_cell.length_b   1.000
_cell.length_c   1.000
_cell.angle_alpha   90.00
_cell.angle_beta   90.00
_cell.angle_gamma   90.00
#
_symmetry.space_group_name_H-M   'P 1'
#
loop_
_entity.id
_entity.type
_entity.pdbx_description
1 polymer ?
#
loop_
_entity_poly.entity_id
_entity_poly.type
_entity_poly.pdbx_seq_one_letter_code
_entity_poly.pdbx_strand_id
1 'polypeptide(L)'
;MNRYVIAVDSGPEDLEPVALALHELLNKLPITARSALRPGIRIENGYVVDRNYTGPVLEEAIRENRLFKTTPGTGAYKGVPVVVAPLRDSAGGVLGAIGVVDITGIFDLATLMEHQSEILRQVC
;
A
#
# COMPACT_ATOMS: atom_id res chain seq x y z
N MET A 1 -19.18 17.24 -11.07
CA MET A 1 -19.16 16.27 -9.97
C MET A 1 -17.93 15.40 -10.08
N ASN A 2 -17.16 15.31 -9.02
CA ASN A 2 -15.98 14.46 -9.00
C ASN A 2 -16.39 13.01 -8.71
N ARG A 3 -15.97 12.12 -9.57
CA ARG A 3 -16.30 10.71 -9.43
C ARG A 3 -15.05 9.87 -9.66
N TYR A 4 -14.76 8.98 -8.70
CA TYR A 4 -13.61 8.08 -8.73
C TYR A 4 -14.12 6.66 -8.63
N VAL A 5 -13.51 5.76 -9.41
CA VAL A 5 -13.95 4.37 -9.49
C VAL A 5 -12.77 3.46 -9.16
N ILE A 6 -12.97 2.57 -8.21
CA ILE A 6 -12.01 1.51 -7.90
C ILE A 6 -12.46 0.25 -8.62
N ALA A 7 -11.74 -0.11 -9.66
CA ALA A 7 -12.04 -1.25 -10.52
C ALA A 7 -10.74 -1.86 -11.01
N VAL A 8 -10.82 -2.99 -11.70
CA VAL A 8 -9.64 -3.70 -12.22
C VAL A 8 -8.86 -2.87 -13.24
N ASP A 9 -9.50 -1.88 -13.86
CA ASP A 9 -8.90 -1.01 -14.88
C ASP A 9 -8.77 0.44 -14.45
N SER A 10 -8.84 0.73 -13.16
CA SER A 10 -8.67 2.09 -12.64
C SER A 10 -7.30 2.65 -13.00
N GLY A 11 -7.27 3.92 -13.39
CA GLY A 11 -6.03 4.63 -13.63
C GLY A 11 -5.49 5.29 -12.36
N PRO A 12 -4.30 5.91 -12.44
CA PRO A 12 -3.73 6.60 -11.29
C PRO A 12 -4.63 7.73 -10.76
N GLU A 13 -5.38 8.39 -11.61
CA GLU A 13 -6.31 9.46 -11.21
C GLU A 13 -7.42 8.94 -10.30
N ASP A 14 -7.87 7.70 -10.48
CA ASP A 14 -8.90 7.11 -9.63
C ASP A 14 -8.36 6.75 -8.25
N LEU A 15 -7.10 6.39 -8.17
CA LEU A 15 -6.46 5.92 -6.94
C LEU A 15 -5.87 7.06 -6.11
N GLU A 16 -5.67 8.22 -6.73
CA GLU A 16 -4.98 9.34 -6.10
C GLU A 16 -5.64 9.82 -4.80
N PRO A 17 -6.97 10.02 -4.73
CA PRO A 17 -7.57 10.53 -3.48
C PRO A 17 -7.35 9.61 -2.28
N VAL A 18 -7.52 8.30 -2.47
CA VAL A 18 -7.31 7.32 -1.40
C VAL A 18 -5.83 7.23 -1.04
N ALA A 19 -4.97 7.19 -2.04
CA ALA A 19 -3.53 7.08 -1.82
C ALA A 19 -2.97 8.31 -1.11
N LEU A 20 -3.43 9.52 -1.46
CA LEU A 20 -3.02 10.75 -0.77
C LEU A 20 -3.50 10.77 0.68
N ALA A 21 -4.73 10.33 0.93
CA ALA A 21 -5.26 10.26 2.30
C ALA A 21 -4.44 9.28 3.16
N LEU A 22 -4.10 8.12 2.61
CA LEU A 22 -3.24 7.17 3.31
C LEU A 22 -1.85 7.74 3.58
N HIS A 23 -1.30 8.47 2.62
CA HIS A 23 -0.02 9.13 2.77
C HIS A 23 -0.02 10.09 3.97
N GLU A 24 -1.08 10.90 4.10
CA GLU A 24 -1.22 11.79 5.26
C GLU A 24 -1.43 11.01 6.56
N LEU A 25 -2.28 9.99 6.56
CA LEU A 25 -2.57 9.17 7.74
C LEU A 25 -1.33 8.45 8.25
N LEU A 26 -0.45 8.03 7.37
CA LEU A 26 0.76 7.28 7.69
C LEU A 26 1.99 8.19 7.78
N ASN A 27 1.78 9.42 8.22
CA ASN A 27 2.85 10.37 8.51
C ASN A 27 3.77 10.61 7.31
N LYS A 28 3.18 10.69 6.12
CA LYS A 28 3.86 10.93 4.83
C LYS A 28 4.86 9.86 4.43
N LEU A 29 4.65 8.62 4.89
CA LEU A 29 5.37 7.49 4.31
C LEU A 29 4.99 7.35 2.83
N PRO A 30 5.93 6.96 1.97
CA PRO A 30 5.60 6.78 0.56
C PRO A 30 4.49 5.77 0.36
N ILE A 31 3.57 6.08 -0.54
CA ILE A 31 2.44 5.22 -0.90
C ILE A 31 2.54 4.86 -2.37
N THR A 32 2.26 3.60 -2.68
CA THR A 32 2.16 3.11 -4.05
C THR A 32 0.82 2.41 -4.22
N ALA A 33 0.25 2.48 -5.41
CA ALA A 33 -1.01 1.80 -5.71
C ALA A 33 -1.13 1.58 -7.20
N ARG A 34 -1.80 0.49 -7.61
CA ARG A 34 -2.19 0.28 -8.99
C ARG A 34 -3.40 -0.63 -9.07
N SER A 35 -4.16 -0.52 -10.17
CA SER A 35 -5.18 -1.49 -10.50
C SER A 35 -4.54 -2.73 -11.12
N ALA A 36 -5.34 -3.79 -11.30
CA ALA A 36 -4.84 -5.05 -11.86
C ALA A 36 -4.37 -4.88 -13.32
N LEU A 37 -5.06 -4.04 -14.09
CA LEU A 37 -4.84 -3.94 -15.54
C LEU A 37 -4.05 -2.71 -15.98
N ARG A 38 -3.82 -1.73 -15.10
CA ARG A 38 -3.13 -0.49 -15.49
C ARG A 38 -2.06 -0.09 -14.48
N PRO A 39 -0.98 0.55 -14.94
CA PRO A 39 -0.02 1.18 -14.02
C PRO A 39 -0.73 2.21 -13.14
N GLY A 40 -0.11 2.50 -12.00
CA GLY A 40 -0.73 3.33 -10.98
C GLY A 40 0.09 4.54 -10.60
N ILE A 41 0.23 4.73 -9.28
CA ILE A 41 0.68 5.99 -8.70
C ILE A 41 1.73 5.73 -7.61
N ARG A 42 2.68 6.64 -7.51
CA ARG A 42 3.68 6.66 -6.44
C ARG A 42 3.70 8.06 -5.82
N ILE A 43 3.59 8.13 -4.49
CA ILE A 43 3.49 9.37 -3.73
C ILE A 43 4.62 9.44 -2.72
N GLU A 44 5.33 10.56 -2.70
CA GLU A 44 6.41 10.85 -1.75
C GLU A 44 6.38 12.33 -1.38
N ASN A 45 6.67 12.64 -0.13
CA ASN A 45 6.81 14.02 0.36
C ASN A 45 5.63 14.94 0.04
N GLY A 46 4.42 14.38 0.06
CA GLY A 46 3.20 15.13 -0.20
C GLY A 46 2.82 15.27 -1.67
N TYR A 47 3.58 14.69 -2.59
CA TYR A 47 3.39 14.85 -4.02
C TYR A 47 3.28 13.51 -4.75
N VAL A 48 2.50 13.52 -5.83
CA VAL A 48 2.51 12.41 -6.79
C VAL A 48 3.78 12.54 -7.62
N VAL A 49 4.71 11.60 -7.46
CA VAL A 49 6.00 11.65 -8.15
C VAL A 49 6.03 10.76 -9.39
N ASP A 50 5.07 9.86 -9.56
CA ASP A 50 4.97 9.01 -10.75
C ASP A 50 3.50 8.62 -10.95
N ARG A 51 2.98 8.84 -12.16
CA ARG A 51 1.61 8.47 -12.54
C ARG A 51 1.56 7.32 -13.54
N ASN A 52 2.66 6.61 -13.68
CA ASN A 52 2.76 5.43 -14.54
C ASN A 52 3.57 4.35 -13.82
N TYR A 53 3.25 4.17 -12.54
CA TYR A 53 4.05 3.35 -11.65
C TYR A 53 3.56 1.91 -11.57
N THR A 54 4.52 0.99 -11.55
CA THR A 54 4.31 -0.36 -11.07
C THR A 54 5.54 -0.81 -10.30
N GLY A 55 5.36 -1.80 -9.43
CA GLY A 55 6.47 -2.35 -8.66
C GLY A 55 6.27 -3.85 -8.47
N PRO A 56 7.36 -4.59 -8.19
CA PRO A 56 7.29 -6.04 -8.11
C PRO A 56 6.35 -6.55 -7.00
N VAL A 57 6.30 -5.86 -5.86
CA VAL A 57 5.47 -6.31 -4.74
C VAL A 57 3.99 -6.01 -4.99
N LEU A 58 3.67 -4.87 -5.65
CA LEU A 58 2.30 -4.60 -6.09
C LEU A 58 1.81 -5.71 -7.02
N GLU A 59 2.64 -6.09 -7.97
CA GLU A 59 2.29 -7.14 -8.94
C GLU A 59 2.11 -8.49 -8.27
N GLU A 60 2.95 -8.82 -7.30
CA GLU A 60 2.81 -10.06 -6.55
C GLU A 60 1.54 -10.09 -5.71
N ALA A 61 1.22 -8.99 -5.03
CA ALA A 61 0.01 -8.90 -4.22
C ALA A 61 -1.24 -9.09 -5.08
N ILE A 62 -1.25 -8.53 -6.29
CA ILE A 62 -2.34 -8.71 -7.24
C ILE A 62 -2.44 -10.17 -7.69
N ARG A 63 -1.31 -10.77 -8.08
CA ARG A 63 -1.28 -12.13 -8.60
C ARG A 63 -1.68 -13.16 -7.56
N GLU A 64 -1.19 -13.00 -6.32
CA GLU A 64 -1.40 -13.99 -5.27
C GLU A 64 -2.57 -13.66 -4.35
N ASN A 65 -3.15 -12.46 -4.48
CA ASN A 65 -4.30 -12.04 -3.68
C ASN A 65 -4.05 -12.17 -2.18
N ARG A 66 -2.90 -11.69 -1.71
CA ARG A 66 -2.57 -11.70 -0.29
C ARG A 66 -1.66 -10.54 0.11
N LEU A 67 -1.61 -10.28 1.40
CA LEU A 67 -0.72 -9.29 1.99
C LEU A 67 0.74 -9.72 1.86
N PHE A 68 1.61 -8.77 1.51
CA PHE A 68 3.05 -8.96 1.52
C PHE A 68 3.71 -7.97 2.47
N LYS A 69 4.59 -8.48 3.33
CA LYS A 69 5.56 -7.69 4.10
C LYS A 69 6.92 -8.19 3.66
N THR A 70 7.63 -7.40 2.88
CA THR A 70 8.89 -7.87 2.28
C THR A 70 9.77 -6.69 1.90
N THR A 71 11.01 -7.01 1.55
CA THR A 71 11.97 -6.04 1.02
C THR A 71 12.18 -6.36 -0.45
N PRO A 72 11.74 -5.49 -1.39
CA PRO A 72 11.90 -5.78 -2.80
C PRO A 72 13.37 -5.84 -3.23
N GLY A 73 13.66 -6.72 -4.17
CA GLY A 73 15.00 -6.88 -4.75
C GLY A 73 15.24 -6.01 -5.97
N THR A 74 14.19 -5.36 -6.49
CA THR A 74 14.25 -4.50 -7.69
C THR A 74 13.27 -3.34 -7.54
N GLY A 75 13.33 -2.39 -8.48
CA GLY A 75 12.40 -1.29 -8.57
C GLY A 75 12.78 -0.09 -7.72
N ALA A 76 11.87 0.87 -7.62
CA ALA A 76 12.12 2.15 -6.96
C ALA A 76 12.46 2.01 -5.47
N TYR A 77 11.96 0.96 -4.81
CA TYR A 77 12.16 0.75 -3.38
C TYR A 77 13.02 -0.47 -3.08
N LYS A 78 13.91 -0.82 -4.01
CA LYS A 78 14.87 -1.91 -3.78
C LYS A 78 15.59 -1.72 -2.45
N GLY A 79 15.59 -2.76 -1.63
CA GLY A 79 16.29 -2.75 -0.35
C GLY A 79 15.54 -2.07 0.79
N VAL A 80 14.33 -1.59 0.56
CA VAL A 80 13.53 -0.89 1.58
C VAL A 80 12.29 -1.73 1.91
N PRO A 81 12.01 -1.97 3.21
CA PRO A 81 10.82 -2.74 3.58
C PRO A 81 9.52 -2.09 3.11
N VAL A 82 8.62 -2.92 2.57
CA VAL A 82 7.30 -2.46 2.11
C VAL A 82 6.22 -3.38 2.66
N VAL A 83 5.02 -2.83 2.83
CA VAL A 83 3.83 -3.60 3.17
C VAL A 83 2.79 -3.30 2.10
N VAL A 84 2.30 -4.34 1.43
CA VAL A 84 1.41 -4.20 0.28
C VAL A 84 0.22 -5.13 0.46
N ALA A 85 -0.97 -4.58 0.32
CA ALA A 85 -2.23 -5.34 0.42
C ALA A 85 -2.96 -5.30 -0.91
N PRO A 86 -3.65 -6.38 -1.27
CA PRO A 86 -4.55 -6.34 -2.42
C PRO A 86 -5.78 -5.49 -2.10
N LEU A 87 -6.26 -4.78 -3.12
CA LEU A 87 -7.58 -4.13 -3.09
C LEU A 87 -8.57 -5.16 -3.60
N ARG A 88 -9.60 -5.46 -2.81
CA ARG A 88 -10.57 -6.50 -3.12
C ARG A 88 -11.98 -5.95 -3.18
N ASP A 89 -12.81 -6.56 -4.03
CA ASP A 89 -14.25 -6.31 -3.99
C ASP A 89 -14.90 -7.10 -2.84
N SER A 90 -16.22 -6.96 -2.69
CA SER A 90 -16.95 -7.62 -1.60
C SER A 90 -16.96 -9.15 -1.70
N ALA A 91 -16.70 -9.69 -2.88
CA ALA A 91 -16.62 -11.14 -3.11
C ALA A 91 -15.19 -11.68 -2.94
N GLY A 92 -14.22 -10.81 -2.64
CA GLY A 92 -12.82 -11.19 -2.49
C GLY A 92 -12.02 -11.17 -3.78
N GLY A 93 -12.60 -10.70 -4.89
CA GLY A 93 -11.88 -10.57 -6.15
C GLY A 93 -10.89 -9.41 -6.13
N VAL A 94 -9.72 -9.60 -6.73
CA VAL A 94 -8.65 -8.60 -6.71
C VAL A 94 -8.93 -7.51 -7.73
N LEU A 95 -8.95 -6.25 -7.28
CA LEU A 95 -9.08 -5.08 -8.14
C LEU A 95 -7.72 -4.42 -8.40
N GLY A 96 -6.80 -4.56 -7.48
CA GLY A 96 -5.49 -3.94 -7.55
C GLY A 96 -4.70 -4.18 -6.28
N ALA A 97 -3.75 -3.30 -5.98
CA ALA A 97 -2.99 -3.35 -4.74
C ALA A 97 -2.59 -1.95 -4.31
N ILE A 98 -2.38 -1.80 -3.00
CA ILE A 98 -1.89 -0.56 -2.42
C ILE A 98 -0.82 -0.91 -1.40
N GLY A 99 0.24 -0.10 -1.35
CA GLY A 99 1.36 -0.36 -0.46
C GLY A 99 1.89 0.88 0.22
N VAL A 100 2.57 0.65 1.33
CA VAL A 100 3.31 1.67 2.05
C VAL A 100 4.78 1.23 2.15
N VAL A 101 5.67 2.20 1.97
CA VAL A 101 7.11 1.98 2.13
C VAL A 101 7.46 2.28 3.59
N ASP A 102 7.86 1.25 4.31
CA ASP A 102 8.04 1.31 5.77
C ASP A 102 9.45 1.76 6.14
N ILE A 103 9.83 2.96 5.73
CA ILE A 103 11.18 3.50 5.97
C ILE A 103 11.43 3.84 7.43
N THR A 104 10.38 3.93 8.25
CA THR A 104 10.51 4.25 9.67
C THR A 104 10.36 3.04 10.58
N GLY A 105 10.05 1.86 10.04
CA GLY A 105 9.81 0.66 10.82
C GLY A 105 8.52 0.68 11.62
N ILE A 106 7.54 1.49 11.22
CA ILE A 106 6.29 1.66 11.97
C ILE A 106 5.51 0.34 12.11
N PHE A 107 5.60 -0.54 11.14
CA PHE A 107 4.90 -1.84 11.20
C PHE A 107 5.62 -2.84 12.11
N ASP A 108 6.92 -2.71 12.29
CA ASP A 108 7.65 -3.47 13.31
C ASP A 108 7.26 -2.99 14.70
N LEU A 109 7.12 -1.67 14.85
CA LEU A 109 6.63 -1.07 16.09
C LEU A 109 5.21 -1.55 16.41
N ALA A 110 4.35 -1.66 15.41
CA ALA A 110 2.99 -2.17 15.59
C ALA A 110 2.99 -3.61 16.12
N THR A 111 3.91 -4.45 15.64
CA THR A 111 4.07 -5.81 16.15
C THR A 111 4.47 -5.82 17.63
N LEU A 112 5.40 -4.94 18.02
CA LEU A 112 5.76 -4.78 19.43
C LEU A 112 4.58 -4.33 20.27
N MET A 113 3.76 -3.41 19.77
CA MET A 113 2.59 -2.92 20.47
C MET A 113 1.54 -4.01 20.68
N GLU A 114 1.39 -4.93 19.76
CA GLU A 114 0.51 -6.09 19.94
C GLU A 114 0.97 -6.94 21.12
N HIS A 115 2.26 -7.21 21.23
CA HIS A 115 2.84 -7.94 22.37
C HIS A 115 2.62 -7.18 23.68
N GLN A 116 2.83 -5.86 23.66
CA GLN A 116 2.60 -5.03 24.85
C GLN A 116 1.14 -5.04 25.28
N SER A 117 0.21 -5.03 24.34
CA SER A 117 -1.22 -5.09 24.63
C SER A 117 -1.59 -6.39 25.34
N GLU A 118 -1.00 -7.50 24.96
CA GLU A 118 -1.19 -8.78 25.66
C GLU A 118 -0.66 -8.73 27.09
N ILE A 119 0.49 -8.14 27.30
CA ILE A 119 1.07 -7.96 28.63
C ILE A 119 0.16 -7.10 29.50
N LEU A 120 -0.33 -5.98 28.96
CA LEU A 120 -1.23 -5.07 29.68
C LEU A 120 -2.54 -5.77 30.07
N ARG A 121 -3.08 -6.61 29.19
CA ARG A 121 -4.30 -7.37 29.50
C ARG A 121 -4.09 -8.37 30.62
N GLN A 122 -2.88 -8.89 30.78
CA GLN A 122 -2.55 -9.80 31.88
C GLN A 122 -2.41 -9.07 33.21
N VAL A 123 -2.02 -7.80 33.16
CA VAL A 123 -1.80 -6.98 34.35
C VAL A 123 -3.09 -6.32 34.84
N CYS A 124 -4.00 -5.99 33.94
CA CYS A 124 -5.28 -5.39 34.24
C CYS A 124 -6.35 -6.46 34.36
#